data_77737573aa8f1ca6a6e4699450a3ca42
#
_entry.id   77737573aa8f1ca6a6e4699450a3ca42
#
_cell.length_a   1.000
_cell.length_b   1.000
_cell.length_c   1.000
_cell.angle_alpha   90.00
_cell.angle_beta   90.00
_cell.angle_gamma   90.00
#
_symmetry.space_group_name_H-M   'P 1'
#
loop_
_entity.id
_entity.type
_entity.pdbx_description
1 polymer ?
#
loop_
_entity_poly.entity_id
_entity_poly.type
_entity_poly.pdbx_seq_one_letter_code
_entity_poly.pdbx_strand_id
1 'polypeptide(L)'
;MILTFSGAIGILGLIGWSIALFFIGVIWSLIETSIKNNKHKEISKSVFDNLEDFVADDSFISTTSGMSIGFDSERKKICILDTSFTPFFYNYSSILQSEIVIDGQTIIKQSTSGAIGRSLLGGMLGGGIGAIVGGTTGSRTQSEKINNIDLKIIVNDTVNPIFKINFLNVESKKGDFLYTGAYSLVEKWHGIFSVLIKQGDIENSSKSAISSSVADELKKLKGLLDEGVLTEDEFKKQKEKLIG
;
A
#
# COMPACT_ATOMS: atom_id res chain seq x y z
N MET A 1 -71.46 -15.97 5.32
CA MET A 1 -70.05 -16.47 5.45
C MET A 1 -69.29 -16.25 4.15
N ILE A 2 -69.31 -15.03 3.56
CA ILE A 2 -68.62 -14.73 2.25
C ILE A 2 -67.75 -13.46 2.38
N LEU A 3 -67.81 -12.73 3.50
CA LEU A 3 -67.08 -11.45 3.67
C LEU A 3 -65.63 -11.55 4.19
N THR A 4 -65.17 -12.73 4.62
CA THR A 4 -63.82 -12.94 5.16
C THR A 4 -62.77 -13.34 4.11
N PHE A 5 -63.17 -13.79 2.92
CA PHE A 5 -62.23 -14.23 1.90
C PHE A 5 -61.64 -13.09 1.05
N SER A 6 -62.39 -11.97 0.90
CA SER A 6 -61.91 -10.80 0.14
C SER A 6 -60.81 -9.99 0.88
N GLY A 7 -60.88 -9.95 2.21
CA GLY A 7 -59.87 -9.24 3.03
C GLY A 7 -58.48 -9.94 3.05
N ALA A 8 -58.49 -11.29 3.06
CA ALA A 8 -57.26 -12.08 3.06
C ALA A 8 -56.51 -11.96 1.73
N ILE A 9 -57.22 -11.91 0.60
CA ILE A 9 -56.60 -11.71 -0.74
C ILE A 9 -56.03 -10.30 -0.85
N GLY A 10 -56.67 -9.27 -0.27
CA GLY A 10 -56.16 -7.90 -0.25
C GLY A 10 -54.88 -7.76 0.58
N ILE A 11 -54.81 -8.40 1.76
CA ILE A 11 -53.65 -8.39 2.63
C ILE A 11 -52.47 -9.13 2.00
N LEU A 12 -52.69 -10.30 1.41
CA LEU A 12 -51.67 -11.07 0.69
C LEU A 12 -51.16 -10.30 -0.54
N GLY A 13 -52.01 -9.57 -1.24
CA GLY A 13 -51.61 -8.68 -2.32
C GLY A 13 -50.70 -7.55 -1.82
N LEU A 14 -51.04 -6.87 -0.73
CA LEU A 14 -50.25 -5.81 -0.16
C LEU A 14 -48.86 -6.29 0.35
N ILE A 15 -48.82 -7.48 0.94
CA ILE A 15 -47.56 -8.13 1.34
C ILE A 15 -46.70 -8.44 0.11
N GLY A 16 -47.29 -9.00 -0.95
CA GLY A 16 -46.61 -9.29 -2.21
C GLY A 16 -46.03 -8.05 -2.86
N TRP A 17 -46.76 -6.94 -2.89
CA TRP A 17 -46.26 -5.64 -3.41
C TRP A 17 -45.15 -5.05 -2.55
N SER A 18 -45.22 -5.12 -1.21
CA SER A 18 -44.16 -4.64 -0.34
C SER A 18 -42.87 -5.44 -0.51
N ILE A 19 -42.95 -6.75 -0.68
CA ILE A 19 -41.79 -7.61 -0.96
C ILE A 19 -41.19 -7.25 -2.33
N ALA A 20 -42.03 -7.08 -3.37
CA ALA A 20 -41.56 -6.68 -4.69
C ALA A 20 -40.86 -5.33 -4.68
N LEU A 21 -41.39 -4.32 -4.00
CA LEU A 21 -40.76 -3.01 -3.83
C LEU A 21 -39.43 -3.10 -3.08
N PHE A 22 -39.35 -3.93 -2.05
CA PHE A 22 -38.09 -4.18 -1.34
C PHE A 22 -37.01 -4.77 -2.27
N PHE A 23 -37.34 -5.78 -3.07
CA PHE A 23 -36.39 -6.36 -4.03
C PHE A 23 -35.99 -5.37 -5.13
N ILE A 24 -36.94 -4.55 -5.62
CA ILE A 24 -36.62 -3.49 -6.59
C ILE A 24 -35.64 -2.48 -5.96
N GLY A 25 -35.85 -2.08 -4.71
CA GLY A 25 -34.93 -1.19 -3.99
C GLY A 25 -33.54 -1.78 -3.81
N VAL A 26 -33.45 -3.06 -3.46
CA VAL A 26 -32.16 -3.78 -3.36
C VAL A 26 -31.46 -3.86 -4.71
N ILE A 27 -32.16 -4.23 -5.77
CA ILE A 27 -31.60 -4.31 -7.14
C ILE A 27 -31.13 -2.92 -7.57
N TRP A 28 -31.92 -1.88 -7.34
CA TRP A 28 -31.54 -0.49 -7.67
C TRP A 28 -30.26 -0.07 -6.94
N SER A 29 -30.16 -0.35 -5.64
CA SER A 29 -28.96 -0.06 -4.84
C SER A 29 -27.71 -0.79 -5.37
N LEU A 30 -27.85 -2.04 -5.78
CA LEU A 30 -26.75 -2.82 -6.38
C LEU A 30 -26.31 -2.24 -7.73
N ILE A 31 -27.26 -1.83 -8.57
CA ILE A 31 -26.97 -1.19 -9.86
C ILE A 31 -26.24 0.14 -9.65
N GLU A 32 -26.75 0.99 -8.75
CA GLU A 32 -26.13 2.28 -8.43
C GLU A 32 -24.70 2.12 -7.91
N THR A 33 -24.48 1.16 -7.00
CA THR A 33 -23.15 0.84 -6.48
C THR A 33 -22.21 0.35 -7.58
N SER A 34 -22.71 -0.50 -8.48
CA SER A 34 -21.92 -0.98 -9.62
C SER A 34 -21.53 0.14 -10.58
N ILE A 35 -22.46 1.04 -10.90
CA ILE A 35 -22.18 2.21 -11.76
C ILE A 35 -21.14 3.12 -11.12
N LYS A 36 -21.27 3.41 -9.81
CA LYS A 36 -20.32 4.23 -9.06
C LYS A 36 -18.92 3.60 -9.04
N ASN A 37 -18.83 2.30 -8.81
CA ASN A 37 -17.55 1.57 -8.79
C ASN A 37 -16.89 1.55 -10.17
N ASN A 38 -17.66 1.35 -11.24
CA ASN A 38 -17.12 1.39 -12.60
C ASN A 38 -16.62 2.79 -12.97
N LYS A 39 -17.40 3.83 -12.64
CA LYS A 39 -16.97 5.21 -12.87
C LYS A 39 -15.70 5.55 -12.10
N HIS A 40 -15.58 5.09 -10.84
CA HIS A 40 -14.37 5.28 -10.06
C HIS A 40 -13.16 4.61 -10.70
N LYS A 41 -13.30 3.37 -11.19
CA LYS A 41 -12.25 2.65 -11.92
C LYS A 41 -11.82 3.39 -13.20
N GLU A 42 -12.78 3.85 -13.99
CA GLU A 42 -12.50 4.59 -15.23
C GLU A 42 -11.74 5.89 -14.95
N ILE A 43 -12.17 6.66 -13.94
CA ILE A 43 -11.47 7.91 -13.57
C ILE A 43 -10.06 7.58 -13.06
N SER A 44 -9.90 6.65 -12.14
CA SER A 44 -8.58 6.28 -11.63
C SER A 44 -7.64 5.82 -12.74
N LYS A 45 -8.13 5.00 -13.67
CA LYS A 45 -7.36 4.55 -14.82
C LYS A 45 -7.00 5.74 -15.73
N SER A 46 -7.95 6.60 -16.06
CA SER A 46 -7.70 7.80 -16.85
C SER A 46 -6.67 8.72 -16.20
N VAL A 47 -6.68 8.85 -14.86
CA VAL A 47 -5.65 9.61 -14.14
C VAL A 47 -4.29 8.96 -14.33
N PHE A 48 -4.12 7.65 -14.08
CA PHE A 48 -2.84 6.96 -14.29
C PHE A 48 -2.33 7.08 -15.73
N ASP A 49 -3.22 6.94 -16.72
CA ASP A 49 -2.87 7.01 -18.15
C ASP A 49 -2.42 8.42 -18.61
N ASN A 50 -2.78 9.47 -17.86
CA ASN A 50 -2.46 10.87 -18.18
C ASN A 50 -1.46 11.51 -17.21
N LEU A 51 -0.81 10.73 -16.33
CA LEU A 51 0.23 11.27 -15.45
C LEU A 51 1.50 11.61 -16.25
N GLU A 52 2.01 12.81 -16.05
CA GLU A 52 3.32 13.18 -16.55
C GLU A 52 4.41 12.46 -15.74
N ASP A 53 5.46 11.99 -16.38
CA ASP A 53 6.61 11.32 -15.76
C ASP A 53 6.27 10.09 -14.90
N PHE A 54 5.17 9.38 -15.23
CA PHE A 54 4.78 8.14 -14.59
C PHE A 54 4.03 7.22 -15.56
N VAL A 55 4.51 6.01 -15.74
CA VAL A 55 3.83 4.98 -16.54
C VAL A 55 3.64 3.75 -15.66
N ALA A 56 2.41 3.46 -15.29
CA ALA A 56 2.12 2.34 -14.42
C ALA A 56 2.39 1.00 -15.13
N ASP A 57 3.33 0.20 -14.64
CA ASP A 57 3.52 -1.19 -15.09
C ASP A 57 2.35 -2.09 -14.65
N ASP A 58 1.84 -1.83 -13.45
CA ASP A 58 0.61 -2.44 -12.91
C ASP A 58 -0.05 -1.46 -11.94
N SER A 59 -1.37 -1.58 -11.80
CA SER A 59 -2.14 -0.74 -10.89
C SER A 59 -3.28 -1.52 -10.22
N PHE A 60 -3.59 -1.18 -8.98
CA PHE A 60 -4.75 -1.67 -8.26
C PHE A 60 -5.66 -0.51 -7.87
N ILE A 61 -6.93 -0.63 -8.20
CA ILE A 61 -7.95 0.36 -7.93
C ILE A 61 -8.92 -0.23 -6.91
N SER A 62 -8.88 0.28 -5.68
CA SER A 62 -9.83 -0.13 -4.64
C SER A 62 -11.15 0.59 -4.82
N THR A 63 -12.20 -0.18 -5.06
CA THR A 63 -13.57 0.36 -5.13
C THR A 63 -14.20 0.58 -3.77
N THR A 64 -13.58 0.03 -2.72
CA THR A 64 -14.08 0.12 -1.34
C THR A 64 -13.47 1.28 -0.56
N SER A 65 -12.15 1.49 -0.63
CA SER A 65 -11.50 2.65 0.00
C SER A 65 -11.46 3.89 -0.90
N GLY A 66 -11.72 3.74 -2.19
CA GLY A 66 -11.58 4.83 -3.16
C GLY A 66 -10.13 5.24 -3.43
N MET A 67 -9.16 4.49 -2.90
CA MET A 67 -7.74 4.72 -3.15
C MET A 67 -7.24 3.80 -4.26
N SER A 68 -6.23 4.25 -4.99
CA SER A 68 -5.60 3.47 -6.05
C SER A 68 -4.10 3.53 -5.92
N ILE A 69 -3.40 2.50 -6.40
CA ILE A 69 -1.96 2.39 -6.31
C ILE A 69 -1.40 1.84 -7.61
N GLY A 70 -0.27 2.39 -8.05
CA GLY A 70 0.50 1.89 -9.19
C GLY A 70 2.00 2.03 -8.94
N PHE A 71 2.80 1.33 -9.74
CA PHE A 71 4.25 1.48 -9.71
C PHE A 71 4.81 1.57 -11.13
N ASP A 72 5.92 2.28 -11.26
CA ASP A 72 6.71 2.50 -12.47
C ASP A 72 8.13 1.98 -12.20
N SER A 73 8.48 0.88 -12.82
CA SER A 73 9.78 0.23 -12.60
C SER A 73 10.92 0.95 -13.32
N GLU A 74 10.63 1.61 -14.43
CA GLU A 74 11.62 2.37 -15.18
C GLU A 74 12.08 3.61 -14.40
N ARG A 75 11.10 4.36 -13.83
CA ARG A 75 11.37 5.58 -13.07
C ARG A 75 11.57 5.32 -11.57
N LYS A 76 11.39 4.07 -11.12
CA LYS A 76 11.49 3.64 -9.72
C LYS A 76 10.60 4.45 -8.77
N LYS A 77 9.38 4.68 -9.20
CA LYS A 77 8.36 5.45 -8.47
C LYS A 77 7.12 4.61 -8.20
N ILE A 78 6.43 4.94 -7.11
CA ILE A 78 5.03 4.56 -6.91
C ILE A 78 4.16 5.81 -7.01
N CYS A 79 2.93 5.61 -7.43
CA CYS A 79 1.87 6.62 -7.36
C CYS A 79 0.71 6.06 -6.56
N ILE A 80 0.24 6.83 -5.58
CA ILE A 80 -0.97 6.54 -4.81
C ILE A 80 -1.97 7.65 -5.12
N LEU A 81 -3.15 7.28 -5.60
CA LEU A 81 -4.27 8.20 -5.75
C LEU A 81 -5.12 8.14 -4.49
N ASP A 82 -5.43 9.29 -3.92
CA ASP A 82 -6.38 9.38 -2.81
C ASP A 82 -7.84 9.29 -3.30
N THR A 83 -8.78 9.42 -2.38
CA THR A 83 -10.23 9.40 -2.68
C THR A 83 -10.71 10.53 -3.57
N SER A 84 -9.91 11.59 -3.72
CA SER A 84 -10.14 12.75 -4.58
C SER A 84 -9.39 12.65 -5.91
N PHE A 85 -8.77 11.50 -6.17
CA PHE A 85 -7.91 11.24 -7.34
C PHE A 85 -6.63 12.12 -7.36
N THR A 86 -6.22 12.68 -6.23
CA THR A 86 -4.97 13.43 -6.12
C THR A 86 -3.79 12.45 -6.12
N PRO A 87 -2.81 12.61 -7.02
CA PRO A 87 -1.66 11.72 -7.10
C PRO A 87 -0.58 12.10 -6.08
N PHE A 88 -0.07 11.11 -5.35
CA PHE A 88 1.09 11.18 -4.48
C PHE A 88 2.19 10.30 -5.03
N PHE A 89 3.34 10.88 -5.33
CA PHE A 89 4.48 10.18 -5.91
C PHE A 89 5.58 9.96 -4.87
N TYR A 90 6.09 8.74 -4.80
CA TYR A 90 7.20 8.38 -3.94
C TYR A 90 8.22 7.54 -4.71
N ASN A 91 9.51 7.85 -4.52
CA ASN A 91 10.57 6.97 -4.98
C ASN A 91 10.58 5.68 -4.15
N TYR A 92 11.07 4.60 -4.69
CA TYR A 92 11.20 3.32 -3.95
C TYR A 92 11.98 3.48 -2.65
N SER A 93 13.03 4.33 -2.66
CA SER A 93 13.85 4.66 -1.50
C SER A 93 13.10 5.39 -0.37
N SER A 94 11.92 5.94 -0.66
CA SER A 94 11.05 6.58 0.32
C SER A 94 10.02 5.63 0.95
N ILE A 95 9.89 4.38 0.45
CA ILE A 95 8.97 3.39 1.01
C ILE A 95 9.64 2.75 2.22
N LEU A 96 9.06 2.94 3.40
CA LEU A 96 9.62 2.43 4.64
C LEU A 96 9.10 1.05 5.01
N GLN A 97 7.81 0.76 4.70
CA GLN A 97 7.15 -0.44 5.17
C GLN A 97 5.90 -0.76 4.36
N SER A 98 5.61 -2.05 4.25
CA SER A 98 4.36 -2.60 3.74
C SER A 98 3.84 -3.66 4.70
N GLU A 99 2.55 -3.63 5.03
CA GLU A 99 1.89 -4.56 5.96
C GLU A 99 0.57 -5.05 5.37
N ILE A 100 0.30 -6.35 5.52
CA ILE A 100 -1.05 -6.90 5.36
C ILE A 100 -1.74 -6.79 6.72
N VAL A 101 -2.86 -6.09 6.77
CA VAL A 101 -3.65 -5.85 7.97
C VAL A 101 -5.02 -6.50 7.78
N ILE A 102 -5.40 -7.41 8.68
CA ILE A 102 -6.70 -8.08 8.69
C ILE A 102 -7.42 -7.70 9.99
N ASP A 103 -8.62 -7.13 9.86
CA ASP A 103 -9.44 -6.66 10.99
C ASP A 103 -8.63 -5.80 12.00
N GLY A 104 -7.77 -4.91 11.46
CA GLY A 104 -6.93 -4.02 12.26
C GLY A 104 -5.66 -4.66 12.84
N GLN A 105 -5.41 -5.95 12.62
CA GLN A 105 -4.21 -6.66 13.11
C GLN A 105 -3.22 -6.87 11.95
N THR A 106 -1.97 -6.50 12.14
CA THR A 106 -0.90 -6.77 11.17
C THR A 106 -0.55 -8.24 11.18
N ILE A 107 -0.74 -8.91 10.04
CA ILE A 107 -0.46 -10.34 9.87
C ILE A 107 0.91 -10.55 9.24
N ILE A 108 1.25 -9.77 8.21
CA ILE A 108 2.54 -9.84 7.50
C ILE A 108 3.11 -8.43 7.42
N LYS A 109 4.42 -8.31 7.57
CA LYS A 109 5.12 -7.04 7.57
C LYS A 109 6.46 -7.15 6.86
N GLN A 110 6.73 -6.21 5.95
CA GLN A 110 8.02 -5.98 5.32
C GLN A 110 8.44 -4.54 5.56
N SER A 111 9.68 -4.33 5.95
CA SER A 111 10.23 -2.99 6.18
C SER A 111 11.67 -2.87 5.67
N THR A 112 12.14 -1.63 5.52
CA THR A 112 13.52 -1.31 5.17
C THR A 112 14.51 -1.93 6.14
N SER A 113 15.69 -2.31 5.65
CA SER A 113 16.77 -2.90 6.46
C SER A 113 17.60 -1.85 7.22
N GLY A 114 17.37 -0.57 6.97
CA GLY A 114 18.09 0.55 7.60
C GLY A 114 17.74 0.79 9.07
N ALA A 115 18.49 1.69 9.72
CA ALA A 115 18.30 2.08 11.13
C ALA A 115 16.87 2.62 11.41
N ILE A 116 16.27 3.31 10.44
CA ILE A 116 14.90 3.83 10.55
C ILE A 116 13.88 2.70 10.59
N GLY A 117 14.04 1.67 9.73
CA GLY A 117 13.18 0.48 9.74
C GLY A 117 13.29 -0.32 11.03
N ARG A 118 14.48 -0.36 11.65
CA ARG A 118 14.72 -1.06 12.93
C ARG A 118 14.12 -0.34 14.13
N SER A 119 14.14 0.98 14.15
CA SER A 119 13.61 1.78 15.27
C SER A 119 12.07 1.76 15.33
N LEU A 120 11.40 1.64 14.18
CA LEU A 120 9.95 1.47 14.11
C LEU A 120 9.49 0.06 14.52
N LEU A 121 10.42 -0.90 14.56
CA LEU A 121 10.20 -2.30 14.89
C LEU A 121 10.37 -2.60 16.38
N GLY A 122 10.02 -1.72 17.27
CA GLY A 122 10.08 -1.98 18.72
C GLY A 122 9.62 -3.41 19.05
N GLY A 123 10.56 -4.37 19.05
CA GLY A 123 10.39 -5.65 19.72
C GLY A 123 10.27 -6.95 18.90
N MET A 124 10.49 -6.97 17.56
CA MET A 124 10.49 -8.25 16.85
C MET A 124 11.65 -8.39 15.86
N LEU A 125 12.79 -8.80 16.37
CA LEU A 125 13.95 -9.22 15.62
C LEU A 125 13.78 -10.68 15.18
N GLY A 126 13.73 -10.92 13.91
CA GLY A 126 13.76 -12.25 13.31
C GLY A 126 13.69 -12.11 11.80
N GLY A 127 14.87 -11.99 11.16
CA GLY A 127 14.98 -11.98 9.71
C GLY A 127 14.45 -13.28 9.13
N GLY A 128 13.60 -13.17 8.13
CA GLY A 128 13.07 -14.29 7.37
C GLY A 128 11.69 -13.96 6.83
N ILE A 129 11.51 -14.16 5.55
CA ILE A 129 10.21 -14.21 4.91
C ILE A 129 9.34 -15.19 5.73
N GLY A 130 8.33 -14.68 6.45
CA GLY A 130 7.36 -15.55 7.13
C GLY A 130 7.34 -15.56 8.65
N ALA A 131 7.58 -14.43 9.34
CA ALA A 131 7.20 -14.37 10.75
C ALA A 131 5.66 -14.21 10.84
N ILE A 132 4.97 -15.34 10.81
CA ILE A 132 3.62 -15.44 11.37
C ILE A 132 3.72 -15.05 12.83
N VAL A 133 3.21 -13.87 13.20
CA VAL A 133 3.03 -13.50 14.59
C VAL A 133 1.86 -14.31 15.15
N GLY A 134 2.12 -15.60 15.38
CA GLY A 134 1.31 -16.48 16.18
C GLY A 134 1.95 -16.62 17.57
N GLY A 135 1.83 -15.61 18.40
CA GLY A 135 2.44 -15.64 19.71
C GLY A 135 1.70 -14.80 20.75
N THR A 136 0.39 -14.97 20.85
CA THR A 136 -0.30 -14.75 22.12
C THR A 136 -0.98 -16.07 22.48
N THR A 137 -0.34 -16.80 23.38
CA THR A 137 -0.92 -17.89 24.15
C THR A 137 -2.14 -17.37 24.92
N GLY A 138 -3.23 -17.31 24.24
CA GLY A 138 -4.57 -17.14 24.75
C GLY A 138 -5.46 -17.75 23.69
N SER A 139 -6.17 -18.83 24.05
CA SER A 139 -7.20 -19.45 23.23
C SER A 139 -8.30 -18.42 22.90
N ARG A 140 -8.02 -17.53 21.94
CA ARG A 140 -9.05 -16.82 21.21
C ARG A 140 -9.46 -17.76 20.11
N THR A 141 -10.66 -18.29 20.20
CA THR A 141 -11.41 -18.84 19.08
C THR A 141 -11.26 -17.83 17.94
N GLN A 142 -10.38 -18.13 16.99
CA GLN A 142 -10.12 -17.24 15.85
C GLN A 142 -11.45 -17.17 15.13
N SER A 143 -12.08 -16.00 15.12
CA SER A 143 -13.32 -15.79 14.38
C SER A 143 -13.08 -16.25 12.95
N GLU A 144 -13.86 -17.20 12.47
CA GLU A 144 -13.80 -17.64 11.07
C GLU A 144 -14.21 -16.53 10.11
N LYS A 145 -14.77 -15.43 10.64
CA LYS A 145 -15.27 -14.28 9.90
C LYS A 145 -14.25 -13.16 9.90
N ILE A 146 -13.98 -12.66 8.70
CA ILE A 146 -13.09 -11.54 8.41
C ILE A 146 -13.95 -10.42 7.79
N ASN A 147 -13.78 -9.20 8.24
CA ASN A 147 -14.53 -8.04 7.76
C ASN A 147 -13.70 -7.13 6.86
N ASN A 148 -12.38 -7.09 7.08
CA ASN A 148 -11.52 -6.12 6.42
C ASN A 148 -10.14 -6.71 6.10
N ILE A 149 -9.64 -6.43 4.87
CA ILE A 149 -8.26 -6.72 4.45
C ILE A 149 -7.69 -5.46 3.82
N ASP A 150 -6.62 -4.93 4.40
CA ASP A 150 -5.92 -3.74 3.94
C ASP A 150 -4.46 -4.03 3.61
N LEU A 151 -3.94 -3.35 2.60
CA LEU A 151 -2.52 -3.10 2.44
C LEU A 151 -2.18 -1.75 3.05
N LYS A 152 -1.39 -1.73 4.11
CA LYS A 152 -0.90 -0.52 4.74
C LYS A 152 0.53 -0.26 4.26
N ILE A 153 0.76 0.93 3.75
CA ILE A 153 2.04 1.41 3.24
C ILE A 153 2.48 2.58 4.09
N ILE A 154 3.73 2.55 4.54
CA ILE A 154 4.36 3.64 5.26
C ILE A 154 5.47 4.21 4.38
N VAL A 155 5.44 5.52 4.20
CA VAL A 155 6.41 6.27 3.40
C VAL A 155 7.12 7.33 4.25
N ASN A 156 8.29 7.76 3.80
CA ASN A 156 9.06 8.83 4.42
C ASN A 156 8.50 10.21 4.03
N ASP A 157 7.30 10.49 4.55
CA ASP A 157 6.58 11.75 4.36
C ASP A 157 6.01 12.18 5.70
N THR A 158 6.29 13.40 6.13
CA THR A 158 5.82 13.91 7.43
C THR A 158 4.37 14.37 7.41
N VAL A 159 3.82 14.64 6.23
CA VAL A 159 2.43 15.10 6.05
C VAL A 159 1.50 13.90 5.85
N ASN A 160 1.88 12.98 4.96
CA ASN A 160 1.08 11.80 4.61
C ASN A 160 1.90 10.50 4.78
N PRO A 161 2.25 10.12 6.03
CA PRO A 161 3.15 8.98 6.25
C PRO A 161 2.52 7.62 6.02
N ILE A 162 1.19 7.51 6.02
CA ILE A 162 0.47 6.23 6.01
C ILE A 162 -0.65 6.23 4.99
N PHE A 163 -0.64 5.22 4.12
CA PHE A 163 -1.73 4.93 3.19
C PHE A 163 -2.30 3.55 3.49
N LYS A 164 -3.63 3.41 3.45
CA LYS A 164 -4.35 2.14 3.62
C LYS A 164 -5.23 1.89 2.40
N ILE A 165 -4.85 0.92 1.61
CA ILE A 165 -5.59 0.50 0.42
C ILE A 165 -6.39 -0.75 0.80
N ASN A 166 -7.71 -0.67 0.69
CA ASN A 166 -8.60 -1.75 1.07
C ASN A 166 -8.83 -2.73 -0.07
N PHE A 167 -8.74 -4.02 0.24
CA PHE A 167 -8.96 -5.15 -0.68
C PHE A 167 -10.25 -5.91 -0.38
N LEU A 168 -10.70 -5.89 0.88
CA LEU A 168 -11.97 -6.48 1.32
C LEU A 168 -12.58 -5.59 2.40
N ASN A 169 -13.88 -5.27 2.25
CA ASN A 169 -14.65 -4.53 3.26
C ASN A 169 -16.08 -5.12 3.34
N VAL A 170 -16.15 -6.43 3.52
CA VAL A 170 -17.41 -7.17 3.69
C VAL A 170 -17.13 -8.42 4.51
N GLU A 171 -18.06 -8.77 5.41
CA GLU A 171 -17.94 -9.99 6.19
C GLU A 171 -17.82 -11.22 5.27
N SER A 172 -16.73 -11.95 5.42
CA SER A 172 -16.43 -13.16 4.65
C SER A 172 -15.81 -14.21 5.58
N LYS A 173 -16.05 -15.48 5.31
CA LYS A 173 -15.37 -16.55 6.02
C LYS A 173 -14.01 -16.84 5.40
N LYS A 174 -13.04 -17.25 6.22
CA LYS A 174 -11.78 -17.78 5.70
C LYS A 174 -12.05 -18.95 4.77
N GLY A 175 -11.53 -18.89 3.54
CA GLY A 175 -11.74 -19.90 2.50
C GLY A 175 -12.89 -19.61 1.54
N ASP A 176 -13.76 -18.65 1.82
CA ASP A 176 -14.77 -18.21 0.86
C ASP A 176 -14.12 -17.56 -0.36
N PHE A 177 -14.82 -17.55 -1.47
CA PHE A 177 -14.34 -16.99 -2.74
C PHE A 177 -13.90 -15.52 -2.61
N LEU A 178 -14.70 -14.68 -1.92
CA LEU A 178 -14.39 -13.26 -1.72
C LEU A 178 -13.11 -13.07 -0.89
N TYR A 179 -13.00 -13.80 0.23
CA TYR A 179 -11.79 -13.77 1.07
C TYR A 179 -10.56 -14.23 0.28
N THR A 180 -10.65 -15.38 -0.38
CA THR A 180 -9.50 -15.96 -1.10
C THR A 180 -9.05 -15.06 -2.24
N GLY A 181 -9.97 -14.47 -2.99
CA GLY A 181 -9.64 -13.52 -4.05
C GLY A 181 -8.98 -12.24 -3.52
N ALA A 182 -9.55 -11.65 -2.48
CA ALA A 182 -8.99 -10.44 -1.87
C ALA A 182 -7.62 -10.69 -1.21
N TYR A 183 -7.48 -11.84 -0.52
CA TYR A 183 -6.22 -12.23 0.13
C TYR A 183 -5.11 -12.46 -0.89
N SER A 184 -5.40 -13.17 -1.99
CA SER A 184 -4.43 -13.38 -3.08
C SER A 184 -3.98 -12.06 -3.72
N LEU A 185 -4.89 -11.11 -3.90
CA LEU A 185 -4.56 -9.79 -4.43
C LEU A 185 -3.69 -8.97 -3.47
N VAL A 186 -4.04 -8.91 -2.17
CA VAL A 186 -3.24 -8.15 -1.20
C VAL A 186 -1.86 -8.79 -1.01
N GLU A 187 -1.77 -10.12 -1.04
CA GLU A 187 -0.50 -10.85 -0.98
C GLU A 187 0.40 -10.55 -2.19
N LYS A 188 -0.17 -10.52 -3.40
CA LYS A 188 0.54 -10.08 -4.62
C LYS A 188 1.11 -8.68 -4.44
N TRP A 189 0.30 -7.72 -4.04
CA TRP A 189 0.73 -6.33 -3.87
C TRP A 189 1.73 -6.15 -2.74
N HIS A 190 1.57 -6.85 -1.63
CA HIS A 190 2.57 -6.88 -0.57
C HIS A 190 3.91 -7.46 -1.05
N GLY A 191 3.88 -8.51 -1.88
CA GLY A 191 5.06 -9.08 -2.54
C GLY A 191 5.76 -8.06 -3.44
N ILE A 192 5.00 -7.33 -4.28
CA ILE A 192 5.52 -6.24 -5.10
C ILE A 192 6.22 -5.20 -4.21
N PHE A 193 5.54 -4.68 -3.18
CA PHE A 193 6.12 -3.71 -2.25
C PHE A 193 7.38 -4.23 -1.54
N SER A 194 7.43 -5.52 -1.22
CA SER A 194 8.62 -6.13 -0.64
C SER A 194 9.85 -6.02 -1.57
N VAL A 195 9.63 -6.18 -2.87
CA VAL A 195 10.68 -6.02 -3.89
C VAL A 195 11.05 -4.54 -4.04
N LEU A 196 10.07 -3.63 -4.12
CA LEU A 196 10.31 -2.19 -4.26
C LEU A 196 11.10 -1.63 -3.06
N ILE A 197 10.74 -2.01 -1.84
CA ILE A 197 11.45 -1.65 -0.60
C ILE A 197 12.91 -2.11 -0.68
N LYS A 198 13.14 -3.36 -1.08
CA LYS A 198 14.50 -3.89 -1.21
C LYS A 198 15.33 -3.12 -2.25
N GLN A 199 14.74 -2.76 -3.38
CA GLN A 199 15.40 -1.96 -4.41
C GLN A 199 15.75 -0.55 -3.88
N GLY A 200 14.83 0.08 -3.17
CA GLY A 200 15.05 1.37 -2.51
C GLY A 200 16.17 1.32 -1.46
N ASP A 201 16.24 0.25 -0.67
CA ASP A 201 17.31 0.03 0.31
C ASP A 201 18.69 -0.08 -0.35
N ILE A 202 18.80 -0.82 -1.46
CA ILE A 202 20.06 -0.95 -2.22
C ILE A 202 20.49 0.41 -2.76
N GLU A 203 19.55 1.20 -3.29
CA GLU A 203 19.86 2.53 -3.79
C GLU A 203 20.35 3.47 -2.69
N ASN A 204 19.68 3.49 -1.54
CA ASN A 204 20.08 4.29 -0.38
C ASN A 204 21.45 3.87 0.16
N SER A 205 21.72 2.56 0.23
CA SER A 205 23.00 2.00 0.68
C SER A 205 24.13 2.40 -0.26
N SER A 206 23.90 2.33 -1.57
CA SER A 206 24.88 2.72 -2.59
C SER A 206 25.21 4.23 -2.51
N LYS A 207 24.20 5.09 -2.37
CA LYS A 207 24.39 6.53 -2.21
C LYS A 207 25.17 6.86 -0.94
N SER A 208 24.86 6.17 0.16
CA SER A 208 25.57 6.34 1.44
C SER A 208 27.02 5.89 1.35
N ALA A 209 27.30 4.77 0.68
CA ALA A 209 28.67 4.27 0.48
C ALA A 209 29.51 5.24 -0.38
N ILE A 210 28.96 5.79 -1.45
CA ILE A 210 29.63 6.77 -2.30
C ILE A 210 29.93 8.04 -1.48
N SER A 211 28.96 8.56 -0.73
CA SER A 211 29.14 9.76 0.10
C SER A 211 30.22 9.55 1.17
N SER A 212 30.27 8.39 1.83
CA SER A 212 31.32 8.09 2.83
C SER A 212 32.69 7.96 2.18
N SER A 213 32.79 7.31 1.01
CA SER A 213 34.04 7.20 0.25
C SER A 213 34.61 8.56 -0.13
N VAL A 214 33.78 9.47 -0.67
CA VAL A 214 34.18 10.84 -1.03
C VAL A 214 34.66 11.63 0.20
N ALA A 215 33.94 11.49 1.33
CA ALA A 215 34.32 12.17 2.56
C ALA A 215 35.68 11.65 3.11
N ASP A 216 35.91 10.34 3.04
CA ASP A 216 37.19 9.74 3.46
C ASP A 216 38.34 10.13 2.52
N GLU A 217 38.11 10.22 1.22
CA GLU A 217 39.13 10.72 0.27
C GLU A 217 39.44 12.19 0.49
N LEU A 218 38.43 13.03 0.72
CA LEU A 218 38.65 14.44 1.05
C LEU A 218 39.45 14.60 2.34
N LYS A 219 39.21 13.78 3.35
CA LYS A 219 39.98 13.75 4.60
C LYS A 219 41.42 13.36 4.37
N LYS A 220 41.70 12.37 3.54
CA LYS A 220 43.04 11.97 3.13
C LYS A 220 43.77 13.09 2.37
N LEU A 221 43.12 13.72 1.39
CA LEU A 221 43.66 14.82 0.64
C LEU A 221 44.01 16.02 1.54
N LYS A 222 43.16 16.31 2.55
CA LYS A 222 43.45 17.35 3.52
C LYS A 222 44.68 16.99 4.39
N GLY A 223 44.79 15.74 4.82
CA GLY A 223 45.99 15.26 5.53
C GLY A 223 47.26 15.47 4.72
N LEU A 224 47.28 15.14 3.42
CA LEU A 224 48.40 15.35 2.54
C LEU A 224 48.74 16.85 2.32
N LEU A 225 47.74 17.73 2.33
CA LEU A 225 47.95 19.18 2.30
C LEU A 225 48.60 19.66 3.60
N ASP A 226 48.10 19.23 4.76
CA ASP A 226 48.58 19.60 6.08
C ASP A 226 50.03 19.10 6.32
N GLU A 227 50.41 17.97 5.72
CA GLU A 227 51.76 17.39 5.71
C GLU A 227 52.69 18.04 4.68
N GLY A 228 52.19 18.97 3.86
CA GLY A 228 52.95 19.65 2.82
C GLY A 228 53.31 18.79 1.61
N VAL A 229 52.70 17.64 1.47
CA VAL A 229 52.88 16.71 0.32
C VAL A 229 52.11 17.20 -0.89
N LEU A 230 50.94 17.87 -0.67
CA LEU A 230 50.14 18.53 -1.69
C LEU A 230 50.19 20.04 -1.53
N THR A 231 50.20 20.76 -2.65
CA THR A 231 50.02 22.21 -2.69
C THR A 231 48.51 22.55 -2.62
N GLU A 232 48.18 23.80 -2.21
CA GLU A 232 46.78 24.24 -2.18
C GLU A 232 46.10 24.15 -3.56
N ASP A 233 46.80 24.43 -4.64
CA ASP A 233 46.27 24.33 -6.01
C ASP A 233 45.98 22.89 -6.42
N GLU A 234 46.86 21.96 -6.05
CA GLU A 234 46.64 20.54 -6.28
C GLU A 234 45.47 19.99 -5.45
N PHE A 235 45.40 20.36 -4.20
CA PHE A 235 44.27 20.03 -3.32
C PHE A 235 42.95 20.53 -3.90
N LYS A 236 42.86 21.78 -4.33
CA LYS A 236 41.68 22.38 -4.93
C LYS A 236 41.27 21.62 -6.19
N LYS A 237 42.20 21.29 -7.06
CA LYS A 237 41.98 20.57 -8.30
C LYS A 237 41.46 19.13 -8.05
N GLN A 238 42.02 18.43 -7.06
CA GLN A 238 41.57 17.10 -6.68
C GLN A 238 40.19 17.11 -6.00
N LYS A 239 39.94 18.11 -5.14
CA LYS A 239 38.64 18.33 -4.50
C LYS A 239 37.54 18.56 -5.55
N GLU A 240 37.80 19.41 -6.56
CA GLU A 240 36.83 19.67 -7.64
C GLU A 240 36.50 18.38 -8.43
N LYS A 241 37.48 17.51 -8.65
CA LYS A 241 37.24 16.21 -9.32
C LYS A 241 36.41 15.23 -8.50
N LEU A 242 36.50 15.30 -7.16
CA LEU A 242 35.78 14.38 -6.27
C LEU A 242 34.34 14.82 -6.00
N ILE A 243 34.08 16.14 -6.05
CA ILE A 243 32.75 16.70 -5.71
C ILE A 243 31.93 16.96 -6.99
N GLY A 244 32.58 17.03 -8.16
CA GLY A 244 31.95 17.14 -9.49
C GLY A 244 31.59 18.52 -9.85
#